data_25aa8a86cb0558f35a610f606729adba
#
_entry.id   25aa8a86cb0558f35a610f606729adba
#
_cell.length_a   1.000
_cell.length_b   1.000
_cell.length_c   1.000
_cell.angle_alpha   90.00
_cell.angle_beta   90.00
_cell.angle_gamma   90.00
#
_symmetry.space_group_name_H-M   'P 1'
#
loop_
_entity.id
_entity.type
_entity.pdbx_description
1 polymer ?
#
loop_
_entity_poly.entity_id
_entity_poly.type
_entity_poly.pdbx_seq_one_letter_code
_entity_poly.pdbx_strand_id
1 'polypeptide(L)'
;MNIDRNAPVGVFDSGIGGLTVAREIMRNLPSEKIVYFGDTARVPYGSKSRETVIRYSRQIIHFLQEQKVKAIVVACNTASAFALDAVKDELDIPILGVIEAGAKVAAQETRNKRVGIIGTVGTVGSGIHASYLKELDPEITVIGKACPLFVPLVEEGWYHDPVTEEVARRYLKELQEQEIDTLILGCTHYPLLRSTIRKIMGEEVCLVNPAYETALELKKLLSRLDLASNEVAQEEFPYRFYVSDLAEKFKDFANSILPYNVKKTQKIDIEKY
;
A
#
# COMPACT_ATOMS: atom_id res chain seq x y z
N MET A 1 -23.33 -2.13 14.95
CA MET A 1 -22.58 -1.44 16.03
C MET A 1 -22.53 0.04 15.74
N ASN A 2 -22.56 0.90 16.76
CA ASN A 2 -22.38 2.33 16.55
C ASN A 2 -20.86 2.61 16.50
N ILE A 3 -20.31 2.75 15.30
CA ILE A 3 -18.88 3.02 15.10
C ILE A 3 -18.65 4.51 15.38
N ASP A 4 -17.70 4.83 16.27
CA ASP A 4 -17.33 6.20 16.54
C ASP A 4 -16.63 6.82 15.32
N ARG A 5 -17.24 7.85 14.74
CA ARG A 5 -16.69 8.56 13.57
C ARG A 5 -15.34 9.28 13.87
N ASN A 6 -15.06 9.57 15.14
CA ASN A 6 -13.81 10.20 15.58
C ASN A 6 -12.73 9.18 15.96
N ALA A 7 -13.05 7.86 15.86
CA ALA A 7 -12.06 6.81 16.01
C ALA A 7 -11.03 6.85 14.87
N PRO A 8 -9.79 6.37 15.09
CA PRO A 8 -8.75 6.41 14.07
C PRO A 8 -9.02 5.43 12.92
N VAL A 9 -8.40 5.68 11.78
CA VAL A 9 -8.23 4.71 10.69
C VAL A 9 -7.02 3.84 10.99
N GLY A 10 -7.20 2.52 10.96
CA GLY A 10 -6.10 1.55 11.03
C GLY A 10 -5.44 1.41 9.66
N VAL A 11 -4.12 1.49 9.59
CA VAL A 11 -3.35 1.25 8.37
C VAL A 11 -2.27 0.25 8.67
N PHE A 12 -2.15 -0.84 7.90
CA PHE A 12 -1.06 -1.77 8.11
C PHE A 12 -0.33 -2.18 6.84
N ASP A 13 0.93 -2.51 7.01
CA ASP A 13 1.84 -2.98 5.98
C ASP A 13 2.76 -4.07 6.51
N SER A 14 3.38 -4.82 5.61
CA SER A 14 4.43 -5.78 5.94
C SER A 14 5.69 -5.17 6.57
N GLY A 15 5.84 -3.84 6.52
CA GLY A 15 7.02 -3.16 7.03
C GLY A 15 6.90 -1.63 7.01
N ILE A 16 7.86 -0.99 6.33
CA ILE A 16 7.96 0.47 6.27
C ILE A 16 7.30 1.09 5.03
N GLY A 17 7.14 0.31 3.95
CA GLY A 17 6.67 0.81 2.65
C GLY A 17 5.26 1.42 2.70
N GLY A 18 4.37 0.87 3.52
CA GLY A 18 3.00 1.35 3.69
C GLY A 18 2.89 2.78 4.23
N LEU A 19 3.97 3.36 4.73
CA LEU A 19 4.03 4.78 5.07
C LEU A 19 3.76 5.69 3.85
N THR A 20 3.99 5.21 2.61
CA THR A 20 3.57 5.93 1.40
C THR A 20 2.05 6.05 1.32
N VAL A 21 1.29 5.02 1.72
CA VAL A 21 -0.18 5.05 1.80
C VAL A 21 -0.62 5.94 2.96
N ALA A 22 -0.03 5.79 4.14
CA ALA A 22 -0.32 6.66 5.29
C ALA A 22 -0.10 8.13 4.95
N ARG A 23 0.98 8.46 4.22
CA ARG A 23 1.26 9.81 3.73
C ARG A 23 0.13 10.38 2.87
N GLU A 24 -0.37 9.60 1.93
CA GLU A 24 -1.47 10.06 1.07
C GLU A 24 -2.79 10.18 1.85
N ILE A 25 -3.03 9.32 2.85
CA ILE A 25 -4.19 9.48 3.76
C ILE A 25 -4.05 10.78 4.56
N MET A 26 -2.91 11.07 5.16
CA MET A 26 -2.65 12.32 5.91
C MET A 26 -2.88 13.57 5.05
N ARG A 27 -2.50 13.52 3.76
CA ARG A 27 -2.64 14.64 2.83
C ARG A 27 -4.09 14.88 2.37
N ASN A 28 -4.83 13.80 2.11
CA ASN A 28 -6.16 13.86 1.51
C ASN A 28 -7.30 13.82 2.53
N LEU A 29 -7.02 13.36 3.76
CA LEU A 29 -7.94 13.26 4.88
C LEU A 29 -7.31 13.83 6.17
N PRO A 30 -6.97 15.12 6.22
CA PRO A 30 -6.21 15.71 7.33
C PRO A 30 -6.96 15.72 8.68
N SER A 31 -8.28 15.51 8.67
CA SER A 31 -9.10 15.38 9.87
C SER A 31 -9.09 13.96 10.46
N GLU A 32 -8.54 12.97 9.74
CA GLU A 32 -8.53 11.59 10.19
C GLU A 32 -7.30 11.28 11.06
N LYS A 33 -7.55 10.62 12.18
CA LYS A 33 -6.50 10.04 13.03
C LYS A 33 -6.05 8.72 12.41
N ILE A 34 -4.78 8.36 12.58
CA ILE A 34 -4.24 7.11 12.04
C ILE A 34 -3.57 6.30 13.15
N VAL A 35 -3.85 5.00 13.15
CA VAL A 35 -3.06 3.97 13.83
C VAL A 35 -2.36 3.15 12.74
N TYR A 36 -1.06 3.36 12.60
CA TYR A 36 -0.23 2.59 11.67
C TYR A 36 0.42 1.40 12.36
N PHE A 37 0.43 0.24 11.69
CA PHE A 37 1.19 -0.93 12.09
C PHE A 37 2.11 -1.40 10.95
N GLY A 38 3.42 -1.47 11.22
CA GLY A 38 4.43 -2.05 10.31
C GLY A 38 4.97 -3.36 10.86
N ASP A 39 4.82 -4.45 10.12
CA ASP A 39 5.28 -5.79 10.53
C ASP A 39 6.76 -6.02 10.22
N THR A 40 7.60 -5.16 10.77
CA THR A 40 9.04 -5.10 10.50
C THR A 40 9.84 -6.33 10.92
N ALA A 41 9.32 -7.14 11.86
CA ALA A 41 9.96 -8.40 12.27
C ALA A 41 9.80 -9.52 11.23
N ARG A 42 8.73 -9.48 10.39
CA ARG A 42 8.35 -10.60 9.52
C ARG A 42 8.40 -10.25 8.02
N VAL A 43 8.91 -9.07 7.68
CA VAL A 43 9.18 -8.61 6.30
C VAL A 43 10.24 -9.50 5.61
N PRO A 44 10.20 -9.68 4.29
CA PRO A 44 9.17 -9.23 3.36
C PRO A 44 8.02 -10.24 3.20
N TYR A 45 6.78 -9.74 2.96
CA TYR A 45 5.64 -10.62 2.67
C TYR A 45 5.65 -11.17 1.25
N GLY A 46 6.30 -10.48 0.34
CA GLY A 46 6.31 -10.82 -1.09
C GLY A 46 6.95 -12.16 -1.46
N SER A 47 7.67 -12.80 -0.54
CA SER A 47 8.28 -14.13 -0.68
C SER A 47 7.64 -15.20 0.20
N LYS A 48 6.54 -14.89 0.92
CA LYS A 48 5.87 -15.82 1.83
C LYS A 48 4.66 -16.47 1.15
N SER A 49 4.23 -17.63 1.69
CA SER A 49 3.03 -18.30 1.23
C SER A 49 1.76 -17.49 1.57
N ARG A 50 0.68 -17.74 0.84
CA ARG A 50 -0.63 -17.13 1.06
C ARG A 50 -1.12 -17.35 2.49
N GLU A 51 -1.02 -18.58 2.99
CA GLU A 51 -1.47 -18.97 4.34
C GLU A 51 -0.72 -18.20 5.42
N THR A 52 0.59 -18.02 5.24
CA THR A 52 1.42 -17.24 6.16
C THR A 52 1.01 -15.78 6.18
N VAL A 53 0.79 -15.17 5.01
CA VAL A 53 0.37 -13.76 4.91
C VAL A 53 -1.03 -13.56 5.51
N ILE A 54 -1.98 -14.48 5.28
CA ILE A 54 -3.32 -14.43 5.89
C ILE A 54 -3.21 -14.46 7.42
N ARG A 55 -2.42 -15.40 7.96
CA ARG A 55 -2.23 -15.51 9.42
C ARG A 55 -1.66 -14.22 10.01
N TYR A 56 -0.61 -13.66 9.39
CA TYR A 56 0.00 -12.41 9.86
C TYR A 56 -0.97 -11.23 9.77
N SER A 57 -1.74 -11.15 8.70
CA SER A 57 -2.76 -10.10 8.53
C SER A 57 -3.84 -10.19 9.60
N ARG A 58 -4.32 -11.39 9.98
CA ARG A 58 -5.29 -11.56 11.06
C ARG A 58 -4.76 -11.07 12.40
N GLN A 59 -3.52 -11.39 12.75
CA GLN A 59 -2.89 -10.93 13.99
C GLN A 59 -2.85 -9.40 14.05
N ILE A 60 -2.45 -8.75 12.94
CA ILE A 60 -2.40 -7.28 12.87
C ILE A 60 -3.81 -6.68 12.96
N ILE A 61 -4.78 -7.29 12.30
CA ILE A 61 -6.18 -6.85 12.35
C ILE A 61 -6.72 -6.93 13.77
N HIS A 62 -6.47 -8.00 14.51
CA HIS A 62 -6.86 -8.13 15.91
C HIS A 62 -6.23 -7.01 16.77
N PHE A 63 -4.94 -6.74 16.58
CA PHE A 63 -4.28 -5.60 17.24
C PHE A 63 -4.99 -4.27 16.91
N LEU A 64 -5.30 -4.01 15.63
CA LEU A 64 -5.98 -2.78 15.22
C LEU A 64 -7.41 -2.67 15.79
N GLN A 65 -8.14 -3.79 15.89
CA GLN A 65 -9.46 -3.82 16.54
C GLN A 65 -9.36 -3.44 18.02
N GLU A 66 -8.33 -3.89 18.75
CA GLU A 66 -8.08 -3.45 20.13
C GLU A 66 -7.75 -1.95 20.23
N GLN A 67 -7.16 -1.35 19.17
CA GLN A 67 -6.98 0.09 19.06
C GLN A 67 -8.28 0.84 18.73
N LYS A 68 -9.42 0.13 18.60
CA LYS A 68 -10.76 0.67 18.31
C LYS A 68 -10.80 1.52 17.04
N VAL A 69 -10.17 1.02 15.97
CA VAL A 69 -10.20 1.70 14.68
C VAL A 69 -11.57 1.60 14.02
N LYS A 70 -11.99 2.64 13.28
CA LYS A 70 -13.29 2.69 12.59
C LYS A 70 -13.28 2.07 11.19
N ALA A 71 -12.11 1.94 10.60
CA ALA A 71 -11.87 1.35 9.28
C ALA A 71 -10.43 0.84 9.21
N ILE A 72 -10.17 -0.12 8.34
CA ILE A 72 -8.81 -0.66 8.13
C ILE A 72 -8.40 -0.48 6.66
N VAL A 73 -7.16 -0.04 6.44
CA VAL A 73 -6.50 0.02 5.13
C VAL A 73 -5.34 -0.98 5.11
N VAL A 74 -5.43 -1.96 4.21
CA VAL A 74 -4.36 -2.91 3.93
C VAL A 74 -3.41 -2.26 2.91
N ALA A 75 -2.36 -1.59 3.40
CA ALA A 75 -1.43 -0.84 2.56
C ALA A 75 -0.53 -1.76 1.72
N CYS A 76 -0.17 -2.93 2.24
CA CYS A 76 0.67 -3.90 1.54
C CYS A 76 -0.07 -4.55 0.37
N ASN A 77 0.49 -4.44 -0.87
CA ASN A 77 -0.09 -5.10 -2.05
C ASN A 77 -0.13 -6.64 -1.89
N THR A 78 0.92 -7.24 -1.32
CA THR A 78 0.93 -8.70 -1.09
C THR A 78 -0.13 -9.12 -0.08
N ALA A 79 -0.30 -8.37 1.03
CA ALA A 79 -1.36 -8.65 2.00
C ALA A 79 -2.76 -8.39 1.39
N SER A 80 -2.93 -7.32 0.61
CA SER A 80 -4.18 -7.07 -0.13
C SER A 80 -4.52 -8.22 -1.08
N ALA A 81 -3.51 -8.75 -1.80
CA ALA A 81 -3.72 -9.85 -2.74
C ALA A 81 -4.08 -11.18 -2.07
N PHE A 82 -3.49 -11.48 -0.93
CA PHE A 82 -3.62 -12.80 -0.32
C PHE A 82 -4.62 -12.85 0.83
N ALA A 83 -4.76 -11.78 1.60
CA ALA A 83 -5.51 -11.81 2.85
C ALA A 83 -6.85 -11.06 2.80
N LEU A 84 -7.01 -10.02 1.96
CA LEU A 84 -8.19 -9.15 2.01
C LEU A 84 -9.50 -9.94 1.92
N ASP A 85 -9.65 -10.80 0.91
CA ASP A 85 -10.87 -11.60 0.71
C ASP A 85 -11.07 -12.64 1.82
N ALA A 86 -10.00 -13.13 2.44
CA ALA A 86 -10.08 -14.10 3.52
C ALA A 86 -10.50 -13.49 4.87
N VAL A 87 -10.36 -12.17 5.05
CA VAL A 87 -10.59 -11.51 6.35
C VAL A 87 -11.75 -10.51 6.33
N LYS A 88 -12.18 -10.03 5.17
CA LYS A 88 -13.20 -8.97 5.06
C LYS A 88 -14.52 -9.31 5.72
N ASP A 89 -14.95 -10.59 5.60
CA ASP A 89 -16.22 -11.07 6.14
C ASP A 89 -16.12 -11.41 7.65
N GLU A 90 -14.92 -11.37 8.24
CA GLU A 90 -14.68 -11.59 9.66
C GLU A 90 -14.80 -10.26 10.47
N LEU A 91 -15.05 -9.12 9.80
CA LEU A 91 -14.98 -7.79 10.40
C LEU A 91 -16.33 -7.08 10.40
N ASP A 92 -16.64 -6.41 11.52
CA ASP A 92 -17.80 -5.52 11.64
C ASP A 92 -17.50 -4.07 11.19
N ILE A 93 -16.25 -3.78 10.83
CA ILE A 93 -15.81 -2.47 10.34
C ILE A 93 -15.31 -2.58 8.90
N PRO A 94 -15.42 -1.49 8.11
CA PRO A 94 -14.99 -1.53 6.73
C PRO A 94 -13.47 -1.73 6.61
N ILE A 95 -13.09 -2.57 5.64
CA ILE A 95 -11.69 -2.81 5.27
C ILE A 95 -11.51 -2.61 3.77
N LEU A 96 -10.44 -1.98 3.35
CA LEU A 96 -10.07 -1.84 1.94
C LEU A 96 -8.58 -2.12 1.72
N GLY A 97 -8.27 -2.66 0.54
CA GLY A 97 -6.91 -2.88 0.07
C GLY A 97 -6.51 -1.89 -1.01
N VAL A 98 -5.22 -1.89 -1.35
CA VAL A 98 -4.67 -0.95 -2.34
C VAL A 98 -4.86 -1.39 -3.80
N ILE A 99 -5.23 -2.65 -4.05
CA ILE A 99 -5.22 -3.22 -5.40
C ILE A 99 -6.39 -2.71 -6.24
N GLU A 100 -7.61 -2.78 -5.70
CA GLU A 100 -8.83 -2.41 -6.43
C GLU A 100 -8.81 -0.96 -6.89
N ALA A 101 -8.41 -0.03 -6.00
CA ALA A 101 -8.30 1.39 -6.32
C ALA A 101 -7.33 1.65 -7.47
N GLY A 102 -6.13 1.02 -7.43
CA GLY A 102 -5.16 1.12 -8.52
C GLY A 102 -5.64 0.50 -9.83
N ALA A 103 -6.33 -0.64 -9.79
CA ALA A 103 -6.89 -1.30 -10.97
C ALA A 103 -7.98 -0.46 -11.65
N LYS A 104 -8.88 0.17 -10.88
CA LYS A 104 -9.92 1.07 -11.41
C LYS A 104 -9.33 2.23 -12.20
N VAL A 105 -8.33 2.90 -11.63
CA VAL A 105 -7.68 4.02 -12.33
C VAL A 105 -6.91 3.54 -13.56
N ALA A 106 -6.19 2.43 -13.46
CA ALA A 106 -5.48 1.89 -14.61
C ALA A 106 -6.41 1.52 -15.78
N ALA A 107 -7.58 0.96 -15.49
CA ALA A 107 -8.59 0.64 -16.50
C ALA A 107 -9.18 1.91 -17.17
N GLN A 108 -9.27 3.02 -16.45
CA GLN A 108 -9.75 4.31 -16.97
C GLN A 108 -8.69 5.04 -17.81
N GLU A 109 -7.42 4.94 -17.41
CA GLU A 109 -6.30 5.68 -18.02
C GLU A 109 -5.74 5.00 -19.28
N THR A 110 -5.84 3.66 -19.36
CA THR A 110 -5.29 2.95 -20.53
C THR A 110 -6.06 3.26 -21.80
N ARG A 111 -5.31 3.60 -22.86
CA ARG A 111 -5.85 3.91 -24.20
C ARG A 111 -5.72 2.74 -25.16
N ASN A 112 -4.64 1.95 -25.02
CA ASN A 112 -4.36 0.81 -25.89
C ASN A 112 -4.69 -0.55 -25.27
N LYS A 113 -5.30 -0.56 -24.07
CA LYS A 113 -5.69 -1.76 -23.33
C LYS A 113 -4.52 -2.65 -22.92
N ARG A 114 -3.31 -2.10 -22.81
CA ARG A 114 -2.11 -2.84 -22.40
C ARG A 114 -1.58 -2.23 -21.11
N VAL A 115 -1.87 -2.90 -20.00
CA VAL A 115 -1.53 -2.45 -18.64
C VAL A 115 -0.41 -3.28 -18.08
N GLY A 116 0.69 -2.63 -17.69
CA GLY A 116 1.78 -3.23 -16.95
C GLY A 116 1.54 -3.19 -15.45
N ILE A 117 2.06 -4.19 -14.75
CA ILE A 117 2.07 -4.21 -13.28
C ILE A 117 3.46 -4.60 -12.81
N ILE A 118 4.07 -3.77 -12.00
CA ILE A 118 5.27 -4.14 -11.25
C ILE A 118 4.93 -4.38 -9.79
N GLY A 119 5.54 -5.40 -9.17
CA GLY A 119 5.24 -5.78 -7.79
C GLY A 119 6.25 -6.76 -7.22
N THR A 120 5.97 -7.27 -6.04
CA THR A 120 6.71 -8.41 -5.48
C THR A 120 6.37 -9.69 -6.23
N VAL A 121 7.15 -10.74 -6.04
CA VAL A 121 6.86 -12.07 -6.62
C VAL A 121 5.45 -12.54 -6.22
N GLY A 122 5.09 -12.41 -4.93
CA GLY A 122 3.77 -12.81 -4.44
C GLY A 122 2.62 -11.96 -5.03
N THR A 123 2.80 -10.64 -5.13
CA THR A 123 1.78 -9.75 -5.70
C THR A 123 1.52 -10.07 -7.18
N VAL A 124 2.58 -10.16 -7.99
CA VAL A 124 2.43 -10.48 -9.42
C VAL A 124 1.92 -11.90 -9.62
N GLY A 125 2.48 -12.87 -8.89
CA GLY A 125 2.09 -14.28 -8.98
C GLY A 125 0.66 -14.56 -8.52
N SER A 126 0.04 -13.69 -7.71
CA SER A 126 -1.36 -13.84 -7.28
C SER A 126 -2.37 -13.70 -8.41
N GLY A 127 -2.03 -12.95 -9.48
CA GLY A 127 -2.93 -12.64 -10.57
C GLY A 127 -4.08 -11.70 -10.24
N ILE A 128 -4.22 -11.22 -8.99
CA ILE A 128 -5.40 -10.49 -8.52
C ILE A 128 -5.60 -9.14 -9.25
N HIS A 129 -4.52 -8.43 -9.59
CA HIS A 129 -4.63 -7.22 -10.41
C HIS A 129 -5.22 -7.52 -11.80
N ALA A 130 -4.78 -8.63 -12.41
CA ALA A 130 -5.30 -9.05 -13.70
C ALA A 130 -6.79 -9.43 -13.61
N SER A 131 -7.21 -10.07 -12.53
CA SER A 131 -8.62 -10.39 -12.28
C SER A 131 -9.45 -9.11 -12.20
N TYR A 132 -9.08 -8.14 -11.34
CA TYR A 132 -9.81 -6.87 -11.22
C TYR A 132 -9.84 -6.08 -12.53
N LEU A 133 -8.73 -6.00 -13.26
CA LEU A 133 -8.69 -5.30 -14.56
C LEU A 133 -9.60 -5.94 -15.58
N LYS A 134 -9.65 -7.28 -15.65
CA LYS A 134 -10.52 -8.01 -16.57
C LYS A 134 -12.01 -7.97 -16.19
N GLU A 135 -12.32 -7.87 -14.91
CA GLU A 135 -13.70 -7.62 -14.45
C GLU A 135 -14.19 -6.23 -14.88
N LEU A 136 -13.31 -5.23 -14.89
CA LEU A 136 -13.63 -3.87 -15.32
C LEU A 136 -13.70 -3.76 -16.85
N ASP A 137 -12.76 -4.39 -17.55
CA ASP A 137 -12.70 -4.41 -19.00
C ASP A 137 -11.99 -5.69 -19.50
N PRO A 138 -12.73 -6.67 -20.05
CA PRO A 138 -12.19 -7.95 -20.53
C PRO A 138 -11.15 -7.83 -21.65
N GLU A 139 -11.12 -6.69 -22.39
CA GLU A 139 -10.17 -6.44 -23.47
C GLU A 139 -8.77 -6.07 -22.96
N ILE A 140 -8.65 -5.70 -21.68
CA ILE A 140 -7.36 -5.31 -21.13
C ILE A 140 -6.40 -6.50 -21.08
N THR A 141 -5.26 -6.35 -21.73
CA THR A 141 -4.10 -7.23 -21.63
C THR A 141 -3.23 -6.79 -20.48
N VAL A 142 -2.96 -7.69 -19.53
CA VAL A 142 -2.20 -7.39 -18.32
C VAL A 142 -0.84 -8.07 -18.38
N ILE A 143 0.24 -7.31 -18.22
CA ILE A 143 1.61 -7.77 -18.23
C ILE A 143 2.24 -7.54 -16.85
N GLY A 144 2.47 -8.61 -16.11
CA GLY A 144 3.05 -8.56 -14.77
C GLY A 144 4.55 -8.76 -14.76
N LYS A 145 5.30 -7.91 -14.03
CA LYS A 145 6.74 -8.06 -13.81
C LYS A 145 7.08 -8.00 -12.33
N ALA A 146 7.63 -9.08 -11.80
CA ALA A 146 8.17 -9.08 -10.43
C ALA A 146 9.51 -8.31 -10.39
N CYS A 147 9.61 -7.35 -9.45
CA CYS A 147 10.78 -6.49 -9.29
C CYS A 147 11.31 -6.53 -7.84
N PRO A 148 11.73 -7.70 -7.32
CA PRO A 148 12.04 -7.89 -5.90
C PRO A 148 13.19 -7.02 -5.38
N LEU A 149 14.16 -6.64 -6.21
CA LEU A 149 15.28 -5.79 -5.80
C LEU A 149 14.90 -4.33 -5.54
N PHE A 150 13.74 -3.87 -6.00
CA PHE A 150 13.32 -2.49 -5.74
C PHE A 150 13.08 -2.21 -4.25
N VAL A 151 12.59 -3.20 -3.49
CA VAL A 151 12.34 -3.04 -2.06
C VAL A 151 13.63 -2.74 -1.29
N PRO A 152 14.70 -3.59 -1.33
CA PRO A 152 15.94 -3.28 -0.63
C PRO A 152 16.62 -1.99 -1.12
N LEU A 153 16.59 -1.68 -2.41
CA LEU A 153 17.15 -0.42 -2.93
C LEU A 153 16.45 0.81 -2.34
N VAL A 154 15.14 0.75 -2.17
CA VAL A 154 14.37 1.82 -1.52
C VAL A 154 14.70 1.89 -0.03
N GLU A 155 14.78 0.76 0.67
CA GLU A 155 15.07 0.72 2.11
C GLU A 155 16.47 1.19 2.47
N GLU A 156 17.44 1.06 1.52
CA GLU A 156 18.79 1.63 1.62
C GLU A 156 18.86 3.11 1.17
N GLY A 157 17.75 3.69 0.72
CA GLY A 157 17.70 5.10 0.29
C GLY A 157 18.31 5.37 -1.09
N TRP A 158 18.53 4.34 -1.91
CA TRP A 158 19.18 4.44 -3.23
C TRP A 158 18.22 4.86 -4.34
N TYR A 159 17.33 5.83 -4.09
CA TYR A 159 16.27 6.22 -5.01
C TYR A 159 16.77 6.73 -6.38
N HIS A 160 17.93 7.38 -6.39
CA HIS A 160 18.54 8.02 -7.57
C HIS A 160 19.92 7.46 -7.91
N ASP A 161 20.26 6.30 -7.37
CA ASP A 161 21.56 5.66 -7.59
C ASP A 161 21.64 5.02 -8.98
N PRO A 162 22.80 5.08 -9.67
CA PRO A 162 22.98 4.41 -10.96
C PRO A 162 22.72 2.89 -10.93
N VAL A 163 22.95 2.22 -9.79
CA VAL A 163 22.62 0.81 -9.62
C VAL A 163 21.10 0.61 -9.71
N THR A 164 20.33 1.48 -9.07
CA THR A 164 18.87 1.45 -9.13
C THR A 164 18.35 1.70 -10.54
N GLU A 165 18.95 2.64 -11.28
CA GLU A 165 18.60 2.86 -12.69
C GLU A 165 18.91 1.63 -13.55
N GLU A 166 20.04 0.98 -13.36
CA GLU A 166 20.39 -0.23 -14.12
C GLU A 166 19.46 -1.41 -13.80
N VAL A 167 19.15 -1.63 -12.52
CA VAL A 167 18.16 -2.65 -12.10
C VAL A 167 16.80 -2.36 -12.71
N ALA A 168 16.37 -1.10 -12.69
CA ALA A 168 15.10 -0.68 -13.27
C ALA A 168 15.06 -0.90 -14.79
N ARG A 169 16.12 -0.58 -15.53
CA ARG A 169 16.20 -0.88 -16.98
C ARG A 169 16.00 -2.37 -17.27
N ARG A 170 16.66 -3.23 -16.52
CA ARG A 170 16.54 -4.68 -16.71
C ARG A 170 15.14 -5.19 -16.45
N TYR A 171 14.49 -4.69 -15.38
CA TYR A 171 13.13 -5.11 -15.05
C TYR A 171 12.09 -4.57 -16.04
N LEU A 172 12.21 -3.30 -16.44
CA LEU A 172 11.17 -2.61 -17.20
C LEU A 172 11.29 -2.85 -18.70
N LYS A 173 12.42 -3.38 -19.21
CA LYS A 173 12.64 -3.66 -20.63
C LYS A 173 11.51 -4.47 -21.27
N GLU A 174 11.10 -5.56 -20.63
CA GLU A 174 10.01 -6.40 -21.12
C GLU A 174 8.68 -5.62 -21.25
N LEU A 175 8.41 -4.74 -20.30
CA LEU A 175 7.18 -3.92 -20.32
C LEU A 175 7.22 -2.88 -21.43
N GLN A 176 8.39 -2.31 -21.74
CA GLN A 176 8.58 -1.42 -22.89
C GLN A 176 8.37 -2.15 -24.22
N GLU A 177 8.94 -3.36 -24.36
CA GLU A 177 8.78 -4.21 -25.54
C GLU A 177 7.32 -4.64 -25.77
N GLN A 178 6.52 -4.69 -24.70
CA GLN A 178 5.09 -4.97 -24.77
C GLN A 178 4.21 -3.73 -25.01
N GLU A 179 4.81 -2.55 -25.23
CA GLU A 179 4.12 -1.30 -25.57
C GLU A 179 2.96 -0.94 -24.62
N ILE A 180 3.17 -1.14 -23.31
CA ILE A 180 2.17 -0.73 -22.30
C ILE A 180 2.04 0.80 -22.31
N ASP A 181 0.83 1.33 -22.14
CA ASP A 181 0.58 2.76 -21.95
C ASP A 181 0.26 3.14 -20.51
N THR A 182 0.06 2.15 -19.67
CA THR A 182 -0.27 2.35 -18.25
C THR A 182 0.49 1.34 -17.39
N LEU A 183 1.08 1.81 -16.29
CA LEU A 183 1.89 0.99 -15.37
C LEU A 183 1.44 1.18 -13.92
N ILE A 184 0.97 0.10 -13.28
CA ILE A 184 0.60 0.08 -11.86
C ILE A 184 1.86 -0.18 -11.01
N LEU A 185 2.12 0.72 -10.04
CA LEU A 185 3.19 0.57 -9.05
C LEU A 185 2.69 -0.33 -7.90
N GLY A 186 2.63 -1.65 -8.13
CA GLY A 186 2.00 -2.65 -7.26
C GLY A 186 2.85 -3.07 -6.04
N CYS A 187 3.60 -2.13 -5.46
CA CYS A 187 4.29 -2.28 -4.18
C CYS A 187 4.40 -0.91 -3.51
N THR A 188 4.24 -0.87 -2.20
CA THR A 188 4.26 0.35 -1.39
C THR A 188 5.58 1.12 -1.45
N HIS A 189 6.69 0.47 -1.77
CA HIS A 189 8.01 1.07 -1.95
C HIS A 189 8.16 1.79 -3.31
N TYR A 190 7.47 1.32 -4.35
CA TYR A 190 7.75 1.75 -5.73
C TYR A 190 7.37 3.20 -6.07
N PRO A 191 6.40 3.84 -5.38
CA PRO A 191 6.17 5.28 -5.55
C PRO A 191 7.40 6.15 -5.26
N LEU A 192 8.35 5.66 -4.42
CA LEU A 192 9.61 6.35 -4.13
C LEU A 192 10.62 6.26 -5.28
N LEU A 193 10.46 5.29 -6.19
CA LEU A 193 11.24 5.14 -7.41
C LEU A 193 10.55 5.78 -8.64
N ARG A 194 9.46 6.55 -8.44
CA ARG A 194 8.64 7.10 -9.53
C ARG A 194 9.47 7.85 -10.57
N SER A 195 10.43 8.68 -10.15
CA SER A 195 11.29 9.44 -11.07
C SER A 195 12.17 8.53 -11.93
N THR A 196 12.79 7.51 -11.33
CA THR A 196 13.61 6.51 -12.03
C THR A 196 12.77 5.67 -13.01
N ILE A 197 11.59 5.22 -12.57
CA ILE A 197 10.66 4.47 -13.43
C ILE A 197 10.17 5.37 -14.59
N ARG A 198 9.80 6.63 -14.33
CA ARG A 198 9.37 7.59 -15.33
C ARG A 198 10.45 7.82 -16.40
N LYS A 199 11.70 8.05 -15.97
CA LYS A 199 12.86 8.23 -16.85
C LYS A 199 13.04 7.07 -17.85
N ILE A 200 12.75 5.84 -17.41
CA ILE A 200 12.92 4.63 -18.23
C ILE A 200 11.69 4.37 -19.10
N MET A 201 10.49 4.44 -18.53
CA MET A 201 9.26 4.14 -19.26
C MET A 201 8.82 5.24 -20.22
N GLY A 202 9.29 6.48 -20.04
CA GLY A 202 8.91 7.64 -20.84
C GLY A 202 7.65 8.35 -20.32
N GLU A 203 7.40 9.55 -20.82
CA GLU A 203 6.29 10.42 -20.36
C GLU A 203 4.92 9.92 -20.82
N GLU A 204 4.85 9.16 -21.91
CA GLU A 204 3.60 8.66 -22.50
C GLU A 204 2.96 7.52 -21.70
N VAL A 205 3.74 6.84 -20.82
CA VAL A 205 3.22 5.77 -19.96
C VAL A 205 2.61 6.38 -18.69
N CYS A 206 1.32 6.17 -18.47
CA CYS A 206 0.64 6.59 -17.24
C CYS A 206 1.15 5.75 -16.05
N LEU A 207 1.74 6.39 -15.02
CA LEU A 207 2.16 5.70 -13.79
C LEU A 207 1.07 5.83 -12.73
N VAL A 208 0.36 4.74 -12.47
CA VAL A 208 -0.68 4.66 -11.46
C VAL A 208 -0.05 4.39 -10.09
N ASN A 209 -0.34 5.28 -9.13
CA ASN A 209 0.09 5.15 -7.75
C ASN A 209 -1.07 4.67 -6.86
N PRO A 210 -1.17 3.37 -6.50
CA PRO A 210 -2.26 2.85 -5.69
C PRO A 210 -2.40 3.51 -4.32
N ALA A 211 -1.31 4.04 -3.75
CA ALA A 211 -1.36 4.73 -2.45
C ALA A 211 -2.26 5.97 -2.48
N TYR A 212 -2.13 6.80 -3.52
CA TYR A 212 -2.97 7.98 -3.71
C TYR A 212 -4.43 7.61 -3.96
N GLU A 213 -4.67 6.65 -4.86
CA GLU A 213 -6.01 6.20 -5.21
C GLU A 213 -6.74 5.58 -4.01
N THR A 214 -6.00 4.83 -3.18
CA THR A 214 -6.56 4.26 -1.94
C THR A 214 -6.99 5.34 -0.95
N ALA A 215 -6.24 6.44 -0.83
CA ALA A 215 -6.65 7.54 0.04
C ALA A 215 -7.95 8.20 -0.45
N LEU A 216 -8.14 8.33 -1.78
CA LEU A 216 -9.38 8.85 -2.37
C LEU A 216 -10.56 7.88 -2.17
N GLU A 217 -10.34 6.57 -2.35
CA GLU A 217 -11.38 5.56 -2.10
C GLU A 217 -11.75 5.49 -0.61
N LEU A 218 -10.78 5.59 0.30
CA LEU A 218 -11.05 5.69 1.74
C LEU A 218 -11.94 6.89 2.05
N LYS A 219 -11.65 8.05 1.46
CA LYS A 219 -12.45 9.27 1.63
C LYS A 219 -13.90 9.05 1.21
N LYS A 220 -14.12 8.45 0.04
CA LYS A 220 -15.46 8.11 -0.47
C LYS A 220 -16.16 7.10 0.44
N LEU A 221 -15.46 6.07 0.90
CA LEU A 221 -15.98 5.04 1.79
C LEU A 221 -16.45 5.64 3.13
N LEU A 222 -15.59 6.42 3.79
CA LEU A 222 -15.93 7.06 5.06
C LEU A 222 -17.11 8.03 4.92
N SER A 223 -17.17 8.80 3.83
CA SER A 223 -18.30 9.71 3.56
C SER A 223 -19.59 8.94 3.33
N ARG A 224 -19.57 7.86 2.55
CA ARG A 224 -20.75 7.03 2.24
C ARG A 224 -21.32 6.33 3.48
N LEU A 225 -20.45 5.95 4.42
CA LEU A 225 -20.84 5.27 5.67
C LEU A 225 -21.12 6.25 6.84
N ASP A 226 -21.05 7.55 6.61
CA ASP A 226 -21.13 8.60 7.64
C ASP A 226 -20.09 8.44 8.76
N LEU A 227 -18.91 7.95 8.40
CA LEU A 227 -17.76 7.72 9.30
C LEU A 227 -16.65 8.76 9.16
N ALA A 228 -16.78 9.74 8.26
CA ALA A 228 -15.79 10.80 8.11
C ALA A 228 -15.73 11.66 9.38
N SER A 229 -14.52 11.92 9.89
CA SER A 229 -14.35 12.82 11.04
C SER A 229 -14.72 14.24 10.66
N ASN A 230 -15.49 14.92 11.52
CA ASN A 230 -15.86 16.34 11.37
C ASN A 230 -14.91 17.25 12.14
N GLU A 231 -14.08 16.70 12.99
CA GLU A 231 -13.19 17.46 13.85
C GLU A 231 -11.80 17.50 13.21
N VAL A 232 -11.23 18.69 13.08
CA VAL A 232 -9.79 18.80 12.85
C VAL A 232 -9.12 18.14 14.05
N ALA A 233 -8.23 17.19 13.82
CA ALA A 233 -7.55 16.48 14.89
C ALA A 233 -6.82 17.47 15.79
N GLN A 234 -7.46 17.84 16.92
CA GLN A 234 -6.92 18.78 17.93
C GLN A 234 -5.94 18.06 18.89
N GLU A 235 -5.79 16.75 18.74
CA GLU A 235 -4.86 15.98 19.56
C GLU A 235 -3.40 16.32 19.23
N GLU A 236 -2.57 16.41 20.25
CA GLU A 236 -1.12 16.61 20.09
C GLU A 236 -0.48 15.49 19.25
N PHE A 237 -1.08 14.29 19.24
CA PHE A 237 -0.59 13.11 18.52
C PHE A 237 -1.73 12.39 17.77
N PRO A 238 -2.20 12.94 16.63
CA PRO A 238 -3.28 12.33 15.86
C PRO A 238 -2.84 11.04 15.16
N TYR A 239 -1.52 10.80 15.06
CA TYR A 239 -0.93 9.66 14.38
C TYR A 239 -0.11 8.82 15.36
N ARG A 240 -0.46 7.55 15.48
CA ARG A 240 0.21 6.56 16.35
C ARG A 240 0.87 5.50 15.49
N PHE A 241 2.13 5.18 15.78
CA PHE A 241 2.93 4.25 15.00
C PHE A 241 3.40 3.08 15.86
N TYR A 242 3.11 1.88 15.36
CA TYR A 242 3.45 0.62 16.00
C TYR A 242 4.21 -0.26 15.01
N VAL A 243 5.16 -1.03 15.52
CA VAL A 243 5.98 -1.96 14.74
C VAL A 243 6.19 -3.25 15.51
N SER A 244 6.46 -4.35 14.82
CA SER A 244 6.84 -5.61 15.45
C SER A 244 8.32 -5.67 15.85
N ASP A 245 9.20 -4.90 15.17
CA ASP A 245 10.63 -4.75 15.51
C ASP A 245 11.26 -3.47 14.91
N LEU A 246 12.55 -3.17 15.24
CA LEU A 246 13.36 -2.09 14.66
C LEU A 246 12.68 -0.69 14.70
N ALA A 247 12.13 -0.32 15.85
CA ALA A 247 11.36 0.93 16.02
C ALA A 247 12.13 2.21 15.62
N GLU A 248 13.43 2.30 15.86
CA GLU A 248 14.24 3.47 15.49
C GLU A 248 14.46 3.55 13.96
N LYS A 249 14.83 2.44 13.29
CA LYS A 249 14.97 2.42 11.81
C LYS A 249 13.65 2.81 11.14
N PHE A 250 12.52 2.33 11.64
CA PHE A 250 11.20 2.71 11.18
C PHE A 250 10.95 4.21 11.33
N LYS A 251 11.27 4.78 12.50
CA LYS A 251 11.08 6.19 12.80
C LYS A 251 11.90 7.09 11.88
N ASP A 252 13.16 6.73 11.63
CA ASP A 252 14.04 7.48 10.74
C ASP A 252 13.50 7.50 9.30
N PHE A 253 13.06 6.34 8.79
CA PHE A 253 12.44 6.24 7.49
C PHE A 253 11.12 7.04 7.43
N ALA A 254 10.26 6.92 8.45
CA ALA A 254 9.00 7.66 8.53
C ALA A 254 9.23 9.18 8.46
N ASN A 255 10.22 9.69 9.19
CA ASN A 255 10.57 11.11 9.19
C ASN A 255 11.14 11.59 7.85
N SER A 256 11.67 10.70 7.01
CA SER A 256 12.17 11.06 5.68
C SER A 256 11.07 11.24 4.63
N ILE A 257 9.88 10.62 4.83
CA ILE A 257 8.83 10.59 3.80
C ILE A 257 7.49 11.18 4.22
N LEU A 258 7.20 11.23 5.53
CA LEU A 258 5.93 11.77 6.04
C LEU A 258 5.93 13.30 6.16
N PRO A 259 4.80 13.98 5.96
CA PRO A 259 4.64 15.40 6.26
C PRO A 259 4.50 15.69 7.76
N TYR A 260 4.75 14.71 8.61
CA TYR A 260 4.59 14.73 10.06
C TYR A 260 5.83 14.18 10.75
N ASN A 261 6.27 14.84 11.81
CA ASN A 261 7.43 14.40 12.58
C ASN A 261 7.03 13.30 13.58
N VAL A 262 7.45 12.07 13.33
CA VAL A 262 7.19 10.91 14.20
C VAL A 262 8.09 10.97 15.43
N LYS A 263 7.52 11.42 16.56
CA LYS A 263 8.24 11.55 17.82
C LYS A 263 8.45 10.18 18.51
N LYS A 264 7.49 9.27 18.38
CA LYS A 264 7.49 7.97 19.05
C LYS A 264 6.94 6.86 18.17
N THR A 265 7.64 5.74 18.18
CA THR A 265 7.21 4.45 17.62
C THR A 265 7.22 3.41 18.73
N GLN A 266 6.17 2.59 18.82
CA GLN A 266 6.05 1.56 19.85
C GLN A 266 6.27 0.17 19.25
N LYS A 267 7.16 -0.60 19.85
CA LYS A 267 7.31 -2.03 19.52
C LYS A 267 6.20 -2.84 20.20
N ILE A 268 5.55 -3.70 19.42
CA ILE A 268 4.48 -4.61 19.88
C ILE A 268 4.90 -6.05 19.60
N ASP A 269 4.70 -6.90 20.57
CA ASP A 269 4.81 -8.34 20.40
C ASP A 269 3.54 -8.85 19.68
N ILE A 270 3.61 -8.90 18.36
CA ILE A 270 2.46 -9.23 17.50
C ILE A 270 2.06 -10.70 17.58
N GLU A 271 2.93 -11.58 18.10
CA GLU A 271 2.61 -13.00 18.27
C GLU A 271 1.57 -13.26 19.38
N LYS A 272 1.21 -12.24 20.17
CA LYS A 272 0.16 -12.31 21.19
C LYS A 272 -1.25 -12.15 20.63
N TYR A 273 -1.36 -11.75 19.37
CA TYR A 273 -2.62 -11.53 18.66
C TYR A 273 -2.84 -12.65 17.62
#